data_3f252ef49d1e8422fe72fb33f8e7a284
#
_entry.id   3f252ef49d1e8422fe72fb33f8e7a284
#
_cell.length_a   1.000
_cell.length_b   1.000
_cell.length_c   1.000
_cell.angle_alpha   90.00
_cell.angle_beta   90.00
_cell.angle_gamma   90.00
#
_symmetry.space_group_name_H-M   'P 1'
#
loop_
_entity.id
_entity.type
_entity.pdbx_description
1 polymer ?
#
loop_
_entity_poly.entity_id
_entity_poly.type
_entity_poly.pdbx_seq_one_letter_code
_entity_poly.pdbx_strand_id
1 'polypeptide(L)'
;MQKTFQLLRRGDLEAIRQILDKKPEEVNAVSGDKPKRDQGQSLLQVAIKSGHLDIADLLIDRGADLNFIEEPTELNPFCQPVIQTAGGRAVFDCRRMIKRWNGQYEMYSSKEKSDQSFKVFKKMLELGADISQKDSHGGTLLQTVLIETKEVLPSLLLENKRNKR
;
A
#
# COMPACT_ATOMS: atom_id res chain seq x y z
N MET A 1 14.19 -7.39 -13.45
CA MET A 1 13.05 -7.74 -12.56
C MET A 1 13.45 -7.85 -11.09
N GLN A 2 14.22 -8.82 -10.61
CA GLN A 2 14.58 -8.94 -9.19
C GLN A 2 15.29 -7.69 -8.62
N LYS A 3 16.16 -7.04 -9.40
CA LYS A 3 16.86 -5.80 -9.02
C LYS A 3 15.89 -4.64 -8.82
N THR A 4 14.84 -4.53 -9.65
CA THR A 4 13.82 -3.48 -9.58
C THR A 4 13.06 -3.55 -8.25
N PHE A 5 12.63 -4.74 -7.82
CA PHE A 5 12.00 -4.94 -6.52
C PHE A 5 12.93 -4.65 -5.33
N GLN A 6 14.24 -4.92 -5.45
CA GLN A 6 15.20 -4.58 -4.40
C GLN A 6 15.36 -3.06 -4.24
N LEU A 7 15.45 -2.32 -5.36
CA LEU A 7 15.56 -0.86 -5.37
C LEU A 7 14.28 -0.21 -4.83
N LEU A 8 13.12 -0.71 -5.26
CA LEU A 8 11.83 -0.26 -4.76
C LEU A 8 11.74 -0.37 -3.23
N ARG A 9 12.18 -1.50 -2.65
CA ARG A 9 12.15 -1.69 -1.19
C ARG A 9 13.08 -0.77 -0.44
N ARG A 10 14.15 -0.30 -1.08
CA ARG A 10 15.06 0.70 -0.51
C ARG A 10 14.51 2.11 -0.62
N GLY A 11 13.39 2.29 -1.35
CA GLY A 11 12.81 3.61 -1.62
C GLY A 11 13.63 4.42 -2.63
N ASP A 12 14.39 3.76 -3.51
CA ASP A 12 15.24 4.42 -4.49
C ASP A 12 14.40 4.86 -5.70
N LEU A 13 13.67 5.96 -5.51
CA LEU A 13 12.78 6.55 -6.52
C LEU A 13 13.49 6.85 -7.82
N GLU A 14 14.73 7.39 -7.75
CA GLU A 14 15.46 7.79 -8.94
C GLU A 14 15.91 6.57 -9.74
N ALA A 15 16.40 5.53 -9.09
CA ALA A 15 16.75 4.29 -9.77
C ALA A 15 15.54 3.61 -10.42
N ILE A 16 14.36 3.63 -9.77
CA ILE A 16 13.11 3.13 -10.35
C ILE A 16 12.73 3.95 -11.59
N ARG A 17 12.79 5.28 -11.52
CA ARG A 17 12.54 6.18 -12.66
C ARG A 17 13.42 5.83 -13.85
N GLN A 18 14.74 5.70 -13.63
CA GLN A 18 15.70 5.35 -14.69
C GLN A 18 15.45 3.97 -15.30
N ILE A 19 14.99 3.01 -14.52
CA ILE A 19 14.62 1.68 -15.04
C ILE A 19 13.40 1.81 -15.94
N LEU A 20 12.35 2.49 -15.49
CA LEU A 20 11.11 2.64 -16.25
C LEU A 20 11.30 3.50 -17.51
N ASP A 21 12.25 4.46 -17.51
CA ASP A 21 12.61 5.22 -18.71
C ASP A 21 13.27 4.36 -19.79
N LYS A 22 14.04 3.34 -19.37
CA LYS A 22 14.73 2.41 -20.28
C LYS A 22 13.86 1.21 -20.66
N LYS A 23 12.98 0.78 -19.78
CA LYS A 23 12.16 -0.42 -19.89
C LYS A 23 10.75 -0.14 -19.35
N PRO A 24 9.91 0.59 -20.11
CA PRO A 24 8.56 0.94 -19.67
C PRO A 24 7.70 -0.28 -19.31
N GLU A 25 7.94 -1.42 -19.96
CA GLU A 25 7.23 -2.68 -19.73
C GLU A 25 7.40 -3.23 -18.30
N GLU A 26 8.49 -2.86 -17.60
CA GLU A 26 8.69 -3.29 -16.21
C GLU A 26 7.69 -2.68 -15.21
N VAL A 27 6.91 -1.66 -15.61
CA VAL A 27 5.92 -1.03 -14.73
C VAL A 27 4.91 -2.03 -14.15
N ASN A 28 4.55 -3.05 -14.94
CA ASN A 28 3.62 -4.12 -14.56
C ASN A 28 4.32 -5.43 -14.18
N ALA A 29 5.61 -5.36 -13.83
CA ALA A 29 6.33 -6.54 -13.39
C ALA A 29 5.74 -7.12 -12.10
N VAL A 30 5.64 -8.45 -12.06
CA VAL A 30 5.22 -9.22 -10.88
C VAL A 30 6.44 -9.87 -10.24
N SER A 31 6.49 -9.85 -8.91
CA SER A 31 7.60 -10.41 -8.15
C SER A 31 7.60 -11.93 -8.22
N GLY A 32 8.73 -12.52 -8.63
CA GLY A 32 8.96 -13.97 -8.62
C GLY A 32 9.32 -14.50 -7.23
N ASP A 33 9.99 -15.66 -7.19
CA ASP A 33 10.23 -16.44 -5.97
C ASP A 33 11.07 -15.74 -4.88
N LYS A 34 11.77 -14.69 -5.19
CA LYS A 34 12.63 -13.98 -4.22
C LYS A 34 12.45 -12.48 -4.29
N PRO A 35 12.26 -11.85 -3.13
CA PRO A 35 12.06 -12.47 -1.82
C PRO A 35 10.62 -13.00 -1.68
N LYS A 36 10.48 -14.10 -0.99
CA LYS A 36 9.21 -14.82 -0.80
C LYS A 36 8.05 -13.94 -0.31
N ARG A 37 8.35 -12.92 0.50
CA ARG A 37 7.33 -12.02 1.07
C ARG A 37 6.57 -11.15 0.05
N ASP A 38 7.15 -10.96 -1.17
CA ASP A 38 6.53 -10.15 -2.24
C ASP A 38 6.09 -11.00 -3.42
N GLN A 39 6.36 -12.31 -3.35
CA GLN A 39 6.02 -13.23 -4.41
C GLN A 39 4.57 -13.04 -4.84
N GLY A 40 4.32 -12.98 -6.14
CA GLY A 40 2.99 -12.78 -6.70
C GLY A 40 2.44 -11.33 -6.64
N GLN A 41 3.23 -10.37 -6.15
CA GLN A 41 2.81 -8.97 -6.05
C GLN A 41 3.37 -8.11 -7.19
N SER A 42 2.57 -7.15 -7.67
CA SER A 42 3.05 -6.15 -8.63
C SER A 42 3.97 -5.13 -7.97
N LEU A 43 4.76 -4.40 -8.79
CA LEU A 43 5.56 -3.27 -8.29
C LEU A 43 4.71 -2.26 -7.53
N LEU A 44 3.53 -1.90 -8.06
CA LEU A 44 2.63 -0.95 -7.41
C LEU A 44 2.18 -1.45 -6.03
N GLN A 45 1.82 -2.72 -5.93
CA GLN A 45 1.38 -3.30 -4.66
C GLN A 45 2.50 -3.33 -3.62
N VAL A 46 3.73 -3.71 -4.02
CA VAL A 46 4.90 -3.69 -3.14
C VAL A 46 5.24 -2.27 -2.70
N ALA A 47 5.15 -1.27 -3.59
CA ALA A 47 5.38 0.13 -3.25
C ALA A 47 4.42 0.62 -2.16
N ILE A 48 3.12 0.36 -2.34
CA ILE A 48 2.08 0.73 -1.37
C ILE A 48 2.30 0.01 -0.02
N LYS A 49 2.51 -1.31 -0.04
CA LYS A 49 2.75 -2.11 1.19
C LYS A 49 4.00 -1.66 1.94
N SER A 50 5.06 -1.29 1.23
CA SER A 50 6.31 -0.82 1.82
C SER A 50 6.26 0.64 2.29
N GLY A 51 5.20 1.39 1.92
CA GLY A 51 5.03 2.79 2.26
C GLY A 51 5.87 3.77 1.43
N HIS A 52 6.39 3.32 0.28
CA HIS A 52 7.07 4.17 -0.70
C HIS A 52 6.04 4.78 -1.66
N LEU A 53 5.30 5.77 -1.15
CA LEU A 53 4.12 6.33 -1.81
C LEU A 53 4.48 7.25 -2.98
N ASP A 54 5.67 7.81 -2.98
CA ASP A 54 6.27 8.54 -4.09
C ASP A 54 6.58 7.61 -5.28
N ILE A 55 7.08 6.41 -5.00
CA ILE A 55 7.28 5.38 -6.03
C ILE A 55 5.92 4.87 -6.53
N ALA A 56 4.94 4.67 -5.64
CA ALA A 56 3.59 4.29 -6.04
C ALA A 56 2.96 5.34 -6.98
N ASP A 57 3.09 6.63 -6.64
CA ASP A 57 2.61 7.74 -7.47
C ASP A 57 3.27 7.74 -8.87
N LEU A 58 4.60 7.54 -8.93
CA LEU A 58 5.35 7.39 -10.17
C LEU A 58 4.86 6.19 -11.01
N LEU A 59 4.66 5.02 -10.39
CA LEU A 59 4.20 3.81 -11.08
C LEU A 59 2.81 4.02 -11.69
N ILE A 60 1.91 4.69 -10.97
CA ILE A 60 0.58 5.04 -11.49
C ILE A 60 0.69 5.97 -12.70
N ASP A 61 1.57 7.00 -12.66
CA ASP A 61 1.81 7.91 -13.79
C ASP A 61 2.40 7.20 -15.00
N ARG A 62 3.10 6.08 -14.80
CA ARG A 62 3.69 5.27 -15.86
C ARG A 62 2.77 4.15 -16.36
N GLY A 63 1.51 4.12 -15.92
CA GLY A 63 0.50 3.18 -16.38
C GLY A 63 0.53 1.82 -15.70
N ALA A 64 0.86 1.79 -14.41
CA ALA A 64 0.70 0.57 -13.62
C ALA A 64 -0.74 0.08 -13.64
N ASP A 65 -0.94 -1.23 -13.71
CA ASP A 65 -2.25 -1.85 -13.65
C ASP A 65 -2.90 -1.63 -12.27
N LEU A 66 -3.93 -0.78 -12.27
CA LEU A 66 -4.69 -0.42 -11.06
C LEU A 66 -5.67 -1.52 -10.62
N ASN A 67 -5.89 -2.51 -11.50
CA ASN A 67 -6.81 -3.61 -11.28
C ASN A 67 -6.09 -4.95 -11.05
N PHE A 68 -4.78 -4.90 -10.83
CA PHE A 68 -3.98 -6.08 -10.53
C PHE A 68 -4.47 -6.76 -9.24
N ILE A 69 -4.58 -8.09 -9.29
CA ILE A 69 -4.84 -8.95 -8.12
C ILE A 69 -3.59 -9.80 -7.89
N GLU A 70 -3.15 -9.89 -6.63
CA GLU A 70 -2.02 -10.74 -6.24
C GLU A 70 -2.16 -12.16 -6.80
N GLU A 71 -1.05 -12.73 -7.27
CA GLU A 71 -1.00 -14.13 -7.67
C GLU A 71 -0.87 -15.03 -6.44
N PRO A 72 -1.64 -16.14 -6.37
CA PRO A 72 -1.53 -17.07 -5.24
C PRO A 72 -0.14 -17.72 -5.22
N THR A 73 0.39 -17.94 -4.04
CA THR A 73 1.66 -18.65 -3.83
C THR A 73 1.48 -19.73 -2.78
N GLU A 74 2.42 -20.68 -2.71
CA GLU A 74 2.39 -21.74 -1.68
C GLU A 74 2.41 -21.16 -0.25
N LEU A 75 3.08 -20.01 -0.05
CA LEU A 75 3.22 -19.38 1.27
C LEU A 75 2.10 -18.39 1.56
N ASN A 76 1.48 -17.84 0.54
CA ASN A 76 0.38 -16.89 0.67
C ASN A 76 -0.70 -17.19 -0.37
N PRO A 77 -1.68 -18.03 -0.02
CA PRO A 77 -2.82 -18.28 -0.88
C PRO A 77 -3.83 -17.12 -0.92
N PHE A 78 -3.69 -16.14 -0.02
CA PHE A 78 -4.55 -14.97 0.02
C PHE A 78 -4.12 -13.97 -1.05
N CYS A 79 -5.03 -13.67 -1.98
CA CYS A 79 -4.82 -12.75 -3.09
C CYS A 79 -5.68 -11.51 -2.91
N GLN A 80 -5.05 -10.36 -2.86
CA GLN A 80 -5.73 -9.08 -2.64
C GLN A 80 -5.58 -8.17 -3.86
N PRO A 81 -6.68 -7.53 -4.33
CA PRO A 81 -6.61 -6.46 -5.32
C PRO A 81 -5.77 -5.29 -4.83
N VAL A 82 -4.98 -4.69 -5.71
CA VAL A 82 -4.11 -3.55 -5.38
C VAL A 82 -4.91 -2.36 -4.84
N ILE A 83 -6.14 -2.14 -5.30
CA ILE A 83 -7.02 -1.08 -4.80
C ILE A 83 -7.41 -1.30 -3.32
N GLN A 84 -7.61 -2.53 -2.89
CA GLN A 84 -7.86 -2.84 -1.48
C GLN A 84 -6.61 -2.59 -0.63
N THR A 85 -5.43 -2.93 -1.15
CA THR A 85 -4.14 -2.61 -0.50
C THR A 85 -3.99 -1.09 -0.30
N ALA A 86 -4.33 -0.30 -1.32
CA ALA A 86 -4.23 1.16 -1.25
C ALA A 86 -5.24 1.77 -0.27
N GLY A 87 -6.50 1.31 -0.29
CA GLY A 87 -7.53 1.75 0.64
C GLY A 87 -7.21 1.39 2.08
N GLY A 88 -6.81 0.14 2.34
CA GLY A 88 -6.38 -0.31 3.66
C GLY A 88 -5.19 0.52 4.17
N ARG A 89 -4.20 0.80 3.31
CA ARG A 89 -3.05 1.63 3.65
C ARG A 89 -3.45 3.07 3.98
N ALA A 90 -4.34 3.68 3.21
CA ALA A 90 -4.81 5.04 3.45
C ALA A 90 -5.48 5.18 4.82
N VAL A 91 -6.31 4.21 5.21
CA VAL A 91 -6.95 4.18 6.53
C VAL A 91 -5.92 3.86 7.64
N PHE A 92 -5.04 2.88 7.40
CA PHE A 92 -4.02 2.48 8.37
C PHE A 92 -3.07 3.63 8.73
N ASP A 93 -2.62 4.42 7.76
CA ASP A 93 -1.74 5.56 7.99
C ASP A 93 -2.46 6.74 8.69
N CYS A 94 -3.80 6.72 8.83
CA CYS A 94 -4.51 7.67 9.69
C CYS A 94 -4.22 7.44 11.18
N ARG A 95 -3.68 6.29 11.57
CA ARG A 95 -3.26 6.06 12.95
C ARG A 95 -2.09 6.95 13.31
N ARG A 96 -2.30 7.82 14.30
CA ARG A 96 -1.24 8.67 14.83
C ARG A 96 -0.41 8.00 15.90
N MET A 97 -1.06 7.15 16.71
CA MET A 97 -0.45 6.49 17.85
C MET A 97 -0.86 5.03 17.91
N ILE A 98 0.07 4.17 18.23
CA ILE A 98 -0.18 2.76 18.52
C ILE A 98 0.22 2.45 19.97
N LYS A 99 -0.51 1.52 20.58
CA LYS A 99 -0.17 0.98 21.91
C LYS A 99 0.76 -0.21 21.73
N ARG A 100 1.95 -0.12 22.31
CA ARG A 100 2.90 -1.23 22.34
C ARG A 100 2.51 -2.29 23.37
N TRP A 101 3.09 -3.47 23.27
CA TRP A 101 2.87 -4.58 24.20
C TRP A 101 3.19 -4.22 25.66
N ASN A 102 4.10 -3.27 25.91
CA ASN A 102 4.43 -2.74 27.23
C ASN A 102 3.44 -1.69 27.75
N GLY A 103 2.35 -1.45 27.03
CA GLY A 103 1.33 -0.46 27.36
C GLY A 103 1.65 0.98 26.98
N GLN A 104 2.86 1.26 26.53
CA GLN A 104 3.24 2.61 26.08
C GLN A 104 2.63 2.95 24.71
N TYR A 105 2.37 4.23 24.50
CA TYR A 105 1.92 4.75 23.21
C TYR A 105 3.08 5.41 22.49
N GLU A 106 3.23 5.10 21.22
CA GLU A 106 4.22 5.73 20.35
C GLU A 106 3.59 6.28 19.07
N MET A 107 4.27 7.24 18.48
CA MET A 107 3.92 7.80 17.17
C MET A 107 4.08 6.70 16.11
N TYR A 108 3.02 6.45 15.33
CA TYR A 108 3.04 5.46 14.26
C TYR A 108 3.14 6.13 12.88
N SER A 109 2.36 7.18 12.64
CA SER A 109 2.29 7.86 11.37
C SER A 109 2.32 9.38 11.53
N SER A 110 2.78 10.07 10.51
CA SER A 110 2.69 11.53 10.43
C SER A 110 1.51 11.98 9.58
N LYS A 111 1.16 13.26 9.69
CA LYS A 111 0.13 13.86 8.82
C LYS A 111 0.53 13.76 7.35
N GLU A 112 1.79 14.03 7.03
CA GLU A 112 2.33 13.99 5.66
C GLU A 112 2.19 12.60 5.05
N LYS A 113 2.52 11.55 5.82
CA LYS A 113 2.39 10.15 5.36
C LYS A 113 0.93 9.78 5.13
N SER A 114 0.04 10.17 6.03
CA SER A 114 -1.40 9.97 5.89
C SER A 114 -1.95 10.67 4.64
N ASP A 115 -1.55 11.93 4.42
CA ASP A 115 -1.97 12.70 3.26
C ASP A 115 -1.46 12.07 1.95
N GLN A 116 -0.23 11.56 1.93
CA GLN A 116 0.34 10.85 0.77
C GLN A 116 -0.39 9.53 0.48
N SER A 117 -0.67 8.73 1.51
CA SER A 117 -1.42 7.47 1.34
C SER A 117 -2.81 7.72 0.78
N PHE A 118 -3.49 8.74 1.29
CA PHE A 118 -4.80 9.13 0.80
C PHE A 118 -4.75 9.67 -0.63
N LYS A 119 -3.72 10.48 -0.97
CA LYS A 119 -3.49 10.98 -2.33
C LYS A 119 -3.35 9.85 -3.34
N VAL A 120 -2.52 8.84 -3.03
CA VAL A 120 -2.33 7.68 -3.91
C VAL A 120 -3.63 6.92 -4.10
N PHE A 121 -4.35 6.62 -3.02
CA PHE A 121 -5.64 5.93 -3.10
C PHE A 121 -6.67 6.72 -3.92
N LYS A 122 -6.82 8.03 -3.67
CA LYS A 122 -7.72 8.90 -4.42
C LYS A 122 -7.39 8.94 -5.91
N LYS A 123 -6.09 9.05 -6.25
CA LYS A 123 -5.61 9.04 -7.64
C LYS A 123 -6.00 7.75 -8.36
N MET A 124 -5.87 6.59 -7.69
CA MET A 124 -6.30 5.31 -8.26
C MET A 124 -7.79 5.29 -8.56
N LEU A 125 -8.62 5.83 -7.65
CA LEU A 125 -10.07 5.95 -7.88
C LEU A 125 -10.41 6.87 -9.05
N GLU A 126 -9.76 8.03 -9.15
CA GLU A 126 -9.94 9.01 -10.21
C GLU A 126 -9.54 8.46 -11.58
N LEU A 127 -8.57 7.55 -11.64
CA LEU A 127 -8.12 6.86 -12.84
C LEU A 127 -8.92 5.59 -13.16
N GLY A 128 -9.98 5.30 -12.40
CA GLY A 128 -10.93 4.23 -12.69
C GLY A 128 -10.55 2.86 -12.16
N ALA A 129 -9.81 2.76 -11.05
CA ALA A 129 -9.61 1.49 -10.37
C ALA A 129 -10.95 0.87 -9.98
N ASP A 130 -11.12 -0.43 -10.23
CA ASP A 130 -12.36 -1.16 -9.98
C ASP A 130 -12.51 -1.48 -8.50
N ILE A 131 -13.36 -0.71 -7.80
CA ILE A 131 -13.67 -0.90 -6.38
C ILE A 131 -14.53 -2.14 -6.09
N SER A 132 -15.09 -2.77 -7.12
CA SER A 132 -15.93 -3.97 -6.98
C SER A 132 -15.13 -5.26 -6.89
N GLN A 133 -13.83 -5.22 -7.20
CA GLN A 133 -12.94 -6.37 -7.10
C GLN A 133 -12.95 -6.96 -5.71
N LYS A 134 -12.96 -8.30 -5.66
CA LYS A 134 -12.93 -9.06 -4.41
C LYS A 134 -11.59 -9.73 -4.24
N ASP A 135 -11.16 -9.86 -2.99
CA ASP A 135 -10.04 -10.73 -2.64
C ASP A 135 -10.41 -12.22 -2.76
N SER A 136 -9.45 -13.10 -2.56
CA SER A 136 -9.65 -14.55 -2.67
C SER A 136 -10.64 -15.15 -1.66
N HIS A 137 -11.02 -14.41 -0.61
CA HIS A 137 -12.04 -14.80 0.36
C HIS A 137 -13.40 -14.12 0.09
N GLY A 138 -13.55 -13.40 -1.02
CA GLY A 138 -14.76 -12.66 -1.38
C GLY A 138 -14.88 -11.30 -0.68
N GLY A 139 -13.85 -10.87 0.05
CA GLY A 139 -13.81 -9.57 0.72
C GLY A 139 -13.76 -8.41 -0.26
N THR A 140 -14.39 -7.31 0.10
CA THR A 140 -14.46 -6.08 -0.71
C THR A 140 -13.61 -4.97 -0.11
N LEU A 141 -13.30 -3.94 -0.91
CA LEU A 141 -12.64 -2.73 -0.45
C LEU A 141 -13.32 -2.12 0.79
N LEU A 142 -14.66 -2.06 0.77
CA LEU A 142 -15.41 -1.51 1.91
C LEU A 142 -15.17 -2.31 3.21
N GLN A 143 -15.16 -3.64 3.12
CA GLN A 143 -14.86 -4.49 4.27
C GLN A 143 -13.44 -4.29 4.78
N THR A 144 -12.45 -4.20 3.88
CA THR A 144 -11.05 -3.88 4.23
C THR A 144 -10.97 -2.55 4.98
N VAL A 145 -11.57 -1.49 4.43
CA VAL A 145 -11.58 -0.16 5.05
C VAL A 145 -12.26 -0.17 6.43
N LEU A 146 -13.39 -0.88 6.57
CA LEU A 146 -14.09 -0.99 7.85
C LEU A 146 -13.27 -1.74 8.91
N ILE A 147 -12.54 -2.80 8.53
CA ILE A 147 -11.65 -3.54 9.43
C ILE A 147 -10.55 -2.62 9.93
N GLU A 148 -9.85 -1.93 9.01
CA GLU A 148 -8.79 -1.00 9.37
C GLU A 148 -9.30 0.17 10.24
N THR A 149 -10.51 0.65 10.01
CA THR A 149 -11.12 1.75 10.79
C THR A 149 -11.28 1.36 12.26
N LYS A 150 -11.58 0.10 12.59
CA LYS A 150 -11.68 -0.37 13.98
C LYS A 150 -10.36 -0.18 14.74
N GLU A 151 -9.24 -0.32 14.05
CA GLU A 151 -7.91 -0.13 14.64
C GLU A 151 -7.52 1.35 14.75
N VAL A 152 -8.00 2.18 13.82
CA VAL A 152 -7.66 3.61 13.73
C VAL A 152 -8.43 4.45 14.74
N LEU A 153 -9.73 4.21 14.90
CA LEU A 153 -10.63 5.05 15.70
C LEU A 153 -10.16 5.26 17.15
N PRO A 154 -9.73 4.23 17.90
CA PRO A 154 -9.24 4.42 19.26
C PRO A 154 -8.01 5.35 19.33
N SER A 155 -7.09 5.26 18.37
CA SER A 155 -5.88 6.09 18.34
C SER A 155 -6.17 7.56 18.05
N LEU A 156 -7.13 7.84 17.17
CA LEU A 156 -7.60 9.21 16.88
C LEU A 156 -8.27 9.85 18.09
N LEU A 157 -9.06 9.09 18.84
CA LEU A 157 -9.72 9.58 20.06
C LEU A 157 -8.70 9.91 21.16
N LEU A 158 -7.60 9.16 21.26
CA LEU A 158 -6.54 9.44 22.22
C LEU A 158 -5.76 10.70 21.86
N GLU A 159 -5.46 10.91 20.57
CA GLU A 159 -4.79 12.13 20.09
C GLU A 159 -5.62 13.38 20.42
N ASN A 160 -6.93 13.34 20.15
CA ASN A 160 -7.84 14.44 20.45
C ASN A 160 -7.91 14.80 21.93
N LYS A 161 -7.78 13.83 22.84
CA LYS A 161 -7.74 14.07 24.29
C LYS A 161 -6.43 14.75 24.73
N ARG A 162 -5.32 14.49 24.07
CA ARG A 162 -4.02 15.11 24.39
C ARG A 162 -3.95 16.58 23.93
N ASN A 163 -4.52 16.87 22.77
CA ASN A 163 -4.51 18.23 22.19
C ASN A 163 -5.47 19.20 22.89
N LYS A 164 -6.30 18.72 23.83
CA LYS A 164 -7.21 19.54 24.66
C LYS A 164 -6.66 19.84 26.06
N ARG A 165 -5.47 19.42 26.39
CA ARG A 165 -4.75 19.72 27.64
C ARG A 165 -3.57 20.67 27.36
#